data_0cf6aa8d946f8ff9580fe8f358e81940
#
_entry.id   0cf6aa8d946f8ff9580fe8f358e81940
#
_cell.length_a   1.000
_cell.length_b   1.000
_cell.length_c   1.000
_cell.angle_alpha   90.00
_cell.angle_beta   90.00
_cell.angle_gamma   90.00
#
_symmetry.space_group_name_H-M   'P 1'
#
loop_
_entity.id
_entity.type
_entity.pdbx_description
1 polymer ?
#
loop_
_entity_poly.entity_id
_entity_poly.type
_entity_poly.pdbx_seq_one_letter_code
_entity_poly.pdbx_strand_id
1 'polypeptide(L)' 'MMGLLDMLSQQAGCMFLSDLHAEQMQRSLAKLLPEIDASQYPAVEWSEAVQYILGEPVEFACAEEAKAYLEQALSKTG' A
#
# COMPACT_ATOMS: atom_id res chain seq x y z
N MET A 1 17.46 6.08 0.22
CA MET A 1 16.30 6.30 -0.67
C MET A 1 15.09 5.58 -0.09
N MET A 2 13.98 6.27 0.06
CA MET A 2 12.79 5.66 0.64
C MET A 2 11.99 4.91 -0.42
N GLY A 3 11.63 3.67 -0.10
CA GLY A 3 10.74 2.91 -0.94
C GLY A 3 9.28 3.24 -0.65
N LEU A 4 8.38 2.66 -1.44
CA LEU A 4 6.95 2.89 -1.28
C LEU A 4 6.46 2.48 0.12
N LEU A 5 6.91 1.32 0.62
CA LEU A 5 6.51 0.86 1.96
C LEU A 5 6.95 1.83 3.06
N ASP A 6 8.16 2.35 2.95
CA ASP A 6 8.66 3.30 3.93
C ASP A 6 7.81 4.57 3.92
N MET A 7 7.49 5.07 2.74
CA MET A 7 6.65 6.25 2.59
C MET A 7 5.26 6.01 3.18
N LEU A 8 4.66 4.86 2.89
CA LEU A 8 3.33 4.53 3.39
C LEU A 8 3.33 4.45 4.91
N SER A 9 4.34 3.81 5.50
CA SER A 9 4.40 3.70 6.95
C SER A 9 4.55 5.05 7.63
N GLN A 10 5.35 5.94 7.05
CA GLN A 10 5.53 7.28 7.60
C GLN A 10 4.25 8.11 7.50
N GLN A 11 3.57 8.06 6.37
CA GLN A 11 2.35 8.82 6.17
C GLN A 11 1.20 8.30 7.01
N ALA A 12 1.18 6.99 7.25
CA ALA A 12 0.16 6.37 8.09
C ALA A 12 0.46 6.49 9.58
N GLY A 13 1.66 6.98 9.93
CA GLY A 13 2.05 7.13 11.33
C GLY A 13 2.48 5.84 12.00
N CYS A 14 2.89 4.84 11.24
CA CYS A 14 3.34 3.56 11.79
C CYS A 14 4.77 3.69 12.33
N MET A 15 5.01 3.11 13.50
CA MET A 15 6.37 3.01 14.03
C MET A 15 7.13 1.86 13.40
N PHE A 16 6.43 0.78 13.07
CA PHE A 16 7.00 -0.40 12.46
C PHE A 16 6.17 -0.81 11.24
N LEU A 17 6.83 -1.43 10.25
CA LEU A 17 6.14 -1.89 9.06
C LEU A 17 5.04 -2.92 9.38
N SER A 18 5.25 -3.71 10.43
CA SER A 18 4.26 -4.70 10.84
C SER A 18 2.92 -4.08 11.22
N ASP A 19 2.92 -2.80 11.60
CA ASP A 19 1.68 -2.09 11.95
C ASP A 19 0.77 -1.89 10.75
N LEU A 20 1.30 -2.03 9.53
CA LEU A 20 0.50 -1.91 8.31
C LEU A 20 -0.56 -3.00 8.19
N HIS A 21 -0.43 -4.09 8.96
CA HIS A 21 -1.44 -5.14 9.01
C HIS A 21 -2.61 -4.78 9.93
N ALA A 22 -2.45 -3.78 10.77
CA ALA A 22 -3.51 -3.36 11.68
C ALA A 22 -4.65 -2.71 10.89
N GLU A 23 -5.89 -3.03 11.29
CA GLU A 23 -7.07 -2.53 10.61
C GLU A 23 -7.09 -1.00 10.54
N GLN A 24 -6.71 -0.34 11.63
CA GLN A 24 -6.67 1.13 11.68
C GLN A 24 -5.69 1.69 10.67
N MET A 25 -4.54 1.05 10.52
CA MET A 25 -3.53 1.50 9.57
C MET A 25 -4.00 1.28 8.15
N GLN A 26 -4.71 0.19 7.89
CA GLN A 26 -5.27 -0.07 6.57
C GLN A 26 -6.30 0.99 6.18
N ARG A 27 -7.11 1.44 7.13
CA ARG A 27 -8.05 2.54 6.87
C ARG A 27 -7.33 3.84 6.55
N SER A 28 -6.26 4.13 7.26
CA SER A 28 -5.44 5.31 6.99
C SER A 28 -4.83 5.24 5.60
N LEU A 29 -4.34 4.05 5.22
CA LEU A 29 -3.78 3.85 3.89
C LEU A 29 -4.83 4.02 2.80
N ALA A 30 -6.07 3.55 3.05
CA ALA A 30 -7.14 3.69 2.08
C ALA A 30 -7.45 5.17 1.79
N LYS A 31 -7.32 6.03 2.79
CA LYS A 31 -7.51 7.47 2.61
C LYS A 31 -6.32 8.11 1.91
N LEU A 32 -5.14 7.57 2.11
CA LEU A 32 -3.91 8.12 1.56
C LEU A 32 -3.70 7.74 0.10
N LEU A 33 -4.09 6.53 -0.29
CA LEU A 33 -3.83 6.01 -1.62
C LEU A 33 -4.29 6.92 -2.77
N PRO A 34 -5.50 7.53 -2.71
CA PRO A 34 -5.93 8.41 -3.81
C PRO A 34 -5.02 9.62 -4.01
N GLU A 35 -4.25 10.00 -3.00
CA GLU A 35 -3.34 11.14 -3.08
C GLU A 35 -1.97 10.75 -3.63
N ILE A 36 -1.70 9.45 -3.74
CA ILE A 36 -0.41 8.96 -4.21
C ILE A 36 -0.50 8.72 -5.71
N ASP A 37 0.48 9.25 -6.44
CA ASP A 37 0.58 9.00 -7.87
C ASP A 37 1.23 7.64 -8.10
N ALA A 38 0.49 6.72 -8.73
CA ALA A 38 1.00 5.38 -8.97
C ALA A 38 2.30 5.40 -9.79
N SER A 39 2.45 6.37 -10.67
CA SER A 39 3.63 6.46 -11.53
C SER A 39 4.89 6.87 -10.79
N GLN A 40 4.79 7.33 -9.55
CA GLN A 40 5.96 7.71 -8.75
C GLN A 40 6.82 6.50 -8.36
N TYR A 41 6.22 5.31 -8.39
CA TYR A 41 6.91 4.08 -8.00
C TYR A 41 6.70 3.01 -9.05
N PRO A 42 7.72 2.16 -9.31
CA PRO A 42 7.56 1.09 -10.29
C PRO A 42 6.61 0.00 -9.81
N ALA A 43 6.09 -0.79 -10.76
CA ALA A 43 5.16 -1.86 -10.44
C ALA A 43 5.72 -2.86 -9.43
N VAL A 44 7.02 -3.08 -9.44
CA VAL A 44 7.70 -3.99 -8.51
C VAL A 44 7.52 -3.51 -7.07
N GLU A 45 7.69 -2.21 -6.82
CA GLU A 45 7.51 -1.68 -5.47
C GLU A 45 6.05 -1.72 -5.04
N TRP A 46 5.13 -1.44 -5.95
CA TRP A 46 3.71 -1.56 -5.66
C TRP A 46 3.33 -3.00 -5.34
N SER A 47 3.86 -3.96 -6.10
CA SER A 47 3.59 -5.38 -5.83
C SER A 47 4.09 -5.78 -4.45
N GLU A 48 5.30 -5.37 -4.09
CA GLU A 48 5.85 -5.65 -2.77
C GLU A 48 5.01 -5.03 -1.66
N ALA A 49 4.57 -3.80 -1.86
CA ALA A 49 3.74 -3.13 -0.88
C ALA A 49 2.41 -3.84 -0.68
N VAL A 50 1.75 -4.24 -1.77
CA VAL A 50 0.48 -4.96 -1.69
C VAL A 50 0.68 -6.31 -1.00
N GLN A 51 1.73 -7.04 -1.37
CA GLN A 51 2.05 -8.31 -0.72
C GLN A 51 2.24 -8.14 0.79
N TYR A 52 2.96 -7.13 1.18
CA TYR A 52 3.24 -6.88 2.57
C TYR A 52 1.98 -6.50 3.35
N ILE A 53 1.20 -5.58 2.81
CA ILE A 53 0.02 -5.05 3.50
C ILE A 53 -1.08 -6.10 3.59
N LEU A 54 -1.34 -6.83 2.50
CA LEU A 54 -2.42 -7.80 2.44
C LEU A 54 -1.99 -9.21 2.81
N GLY A 55 -0.68 -9.48 2.79
CA GLY A 55 -0.16 -10.80 3.08
C GLY A 55 -0.46 -11.82 1.99
N GLU A 56 -0.67 -11.38 0.76
CA GLU A 56 -1.00 -12.22 -0.38
C GLU A 56 0.12 -12.21 -1.41
N PRO A 57 0.44 -13.36 -2.04
CA PRO A 57 1.47 -13.43 -3.07
C PRO A 57 0.93 -12.92 -4.40
N VAL A 58 0.91 -11.61 -4.60
CA VAL A 58 0.38 -11.00 -5.81
C VAL A 58 1.47 -10.26 -6.57
N GLU A 59 1.29 -10.19 -7.88
CA GLU A 59 2.17 -9.43 -8.77
C GLU A 59 1.30 -8.65 -9.75
N PHE A 60 1.79 -7.48 -10.16
CA PHE A 60 1.05 -6.61 -11.06
C PHE A 60 1.92 -6.20 -12.24
N ALA A 61 1.28 -6.07 -13.40
CA ALA A 61 1.96 -5.66 -14.62
C ALA A 61 2.32 -4.17 -14.58
N CYS A 62 1.52 -3.36 -13.89
CA CYS A 62 1.78 -1.93 -13.78
C CYS A 62 1.37 -1.42 -12.41
N ALA A 63 1.92 -0.26 -12.06
CA ALA A 63 1.68 0.35 -10.76
C ALA A 63 0.22 0.72 -10.55
N GLU A 64 -0.46 1.16 -11.61
CA GLU A 64 -1.86 1.55 -11.51
C GLU A 64 -2.76 0.39 -11.13
N GLU A 65 -2.49 -0.80 -11.68
CA GLU A 65 -3.24 -2.00 -11.31
C GLU A 65 -3.05 -2.34 -9.85
N ALA A 66 -1.81 -2.28 -9.38
CA ALA A 66 -1.51 -2.58 -8.00
C ALA A 66 -2.21 -1.61 -7.05
N LYS A 67 -2.16 -0.33 -7.38
CA LYS A 67 -2.81 0.70 -6.58
C LYS A 67 -4.32 0.48 -6.52
N ALA A 68 -4.94 0.22 -7.67
CA ALA A 68 -6.38 -0.03 -7.73
C ALA A 68 -6.77 -1.27 -6.93
N TYR A 69 -5.98 -2.34 -7.04
CA TYR A 69 -6.21 -3.55 -6.28
C TYR A 69 -6.15 -3.28 -4.79
N LEU A 70 -5.13 -2.56 -4.35
CA LEU A 70 -4.95 -2.25 -2.94
C LEU A 70 -6.10 -1.37 -2.42
N GLU A 71 -6.50 -0.37 -3.19
CA GLU A 71 -7.62 0.49 -2.81
C GLU A 71 -8.89 -0.31 -2.60
N GLN A 72 -9.20 -1.24 -3.51
CA GLN A 72 -10.38 -2.08 -3.40
C GLN A 72 -10.29 -3.00 -2.19
N ALA A 73 -9.12 -3.61 -1.97
CA ALA A 73 -8.94 -4.52 -0.85
C ALA A 73 -9.11 -3.79 0.48
N LEU A 74 -8.55 -2.59 0.59
CA LEU A 74 -8.64 -1.82 1.82
C LEU A 74 -10.04 -1.27 2.06
N SER A 75 -10.76 -0.94 1.01
CA SER A 75 -12.12 -0.44 1.16
C SER A 75 -13.09 -1.51 1.65
N LYS A 76 -12.79 -2.79 1.41
CA LYS A 76 -13.61 -3.89 1.91
C LYS A 76 -13.41 -4.17 3.39
N THR A 77 -12.35 -3.62 3.96
CA THR A 77 -12.01 -3.88 5.36
C THR A 77 -12.79 -2.97 6.32
N GLY A 78 -13.37 -1.95 5.79
CA GLY A 78 -14.21 -1.05 6.59
C GLY A 78 -15.68 -1.40 6.51
#